data_0a22763e8ef9dd630dbf5365613cd3b7
#
_entry.id   0a22763e8ef9dd630dbf5365613cd3b7
#
_cell.length_a   1.000
_cell.length_b   1.000
_cell.length_c   1.000
_cell.angle_alpha   90.00
_cell.angle_beta   90.00
_cell.angle_gamma   90.00
#
_symmetry.space_group_name_H-M   'P 1'
#
loop_
_entity.id
_entity.type
_entity.pdbx_description
1 polymer ?
#
loop_
_entity_poly.entity_id
_entity_poly.type
_entity_poly.pdbx_seq_one_letter_code
_entity_poly.pdbx_strand_id
1 'polypeptide(L)'
;MDPNACLMQLLDAIEDRNWNQAEELANALLDWLNKSGFPPKTLGSVRLGTFWHRTVAQFICQAAIARVRNARKRMRRKRGA
;
A
#
# COMPACT_ATOMS: atom_id res chain seq x y z
N MET A 1 9.99 -9.69 7.44
CA MET A 1 8.80 -8.80 7.42
C MET A 1 7.53 -9.59 7.61
N ASP A 2 6.56 -9.03 8.31
CA ASP A 2 5.21 -9.58 8.36
C ASP A 2 4.34 -8.82 7.34
N PRO A 3 4.04 -9.40 6.18
CA PRO A 3 3.27 -8.69 5.16
C PRO A 3 1.84 -8.36 5.58
N ASN A 4 1.23 -9.16 6.44
CA ASN A 4 -0.12 -8.87 6.95
C ASN A 4 -0.10 -7.62 7.83
N ALA A 5 0.86 -7.54 8.73
CA ALA A 5 1.00 -6.35 9.59
C ALA A 5 1.34 -5.11 8.77
N CYS A 6 2.21 -5.26 7.78
CA CYS A 6 2.58 -4.15 6.89
C CYS A 6 1.37 -3.62 6.14
N LEU A 7 0.53 -4.49 5.59
CA LEU A 7 -0.67 -4.08 4.88
C LEU A 7 -1.64 -3.35 5.80
N MET A 8 -1.86 -3.86 7.01
CA MET A 8 -2.75 -3.20 7.97
C MET A 8 -2.24 -1.82 8.36
N GLN A 9 -0.94 -1.70 8.62
CA GLN A 9 -0.32 -0.41 8.94
C GLN A 9 -0.42 0.57 7.78
N LEU A 10 -0.29 0.07 6.55
CA LEU A 10 -0.45 0.90 5.35
C LEU A 10 -1.86 1.47 5.26
N LEU A 11 -2.87 0.64 5.44
CA LEU A 11 -4.25 1.07 5.38
C LEU A 11 -4.57 2.07 6.48
N ASP A 12 -4.06 1.83 7.69
CA ASP A 12 -4.22 2.77 8.81
C ASP A 12 -3.55 4.11 8.52
N ALA A 13 -2.36 4.08 7.93
CA ALA A 13 -1.65 5.31 7.57
C ALA A 13 -2.41 6.14 6.55
N ILE A 14 -3.03 5.50 5.56
CA ILE A 14 -3.86 6.18 4.58
C ILE A 14 -5.09 6.79 5.23
N GLU A 15 -5.74 6.04 6.10
CA GLU A 15 -6.92 6.50 6.82
C GLU A 15 -6.60 7.71 7.69
N ASP A 16 -5.46 7.69 8.36
CA ASP A 16 -4.97 8.78 9.21
C ASP A 16 -4.32 9.92 8.42
N ARG A 17 -4.24 9.78 7.10
CA ARG A 17 -3.58 10.75 6.21
C ARG A 17 -2.11 10.98 6.55
N ASN A 18 -1.46 9.97 7.08
CA ASN A 18 -0.02 9.99 7.33
C ASN A 18 0.70 9.56 6.05
N TRP A 19 0.84 10.51 5.13
CA TRP A 19 1.30 10.24 3.76
C TRP A 19 2.73 9.71 3.70
N ASN A 20 3.61 10.22 4.54
CA ASN A 20 5.00 9.76 4.56
C ASN A 20 5.09 8.31 4.98
N GLN A 21 4.39 7.93 6.04
CA GLN A 21 4.35 6.55 6.50
C GLN A 21 3.67 5.63 5.47
N ALA A 22 2.59 6.10 4.87
CA ALA A 22 1.89 5.34 3.84
C ALA A 22 2.81 5.02 2.66
N GLU A 23 3.58 6.01 2.21
CA GLU A 23 4.53 5.82 1.12
C GLU A 23 5.62 4.81 1.49
N GLU A 24 6.20 4.93 2.67
CA GLU A 24 7.23 3.99 3.14
C GLU A 24 6.71 2.56 3.21
N LEU A 25 5.51 2.39 3.77
CA LEU A 25 4.93 1.06 3.93
C LEU A 25 4.55 0.46 2.58
N ALA A 26 3.99 1.27 1.66
CA ALA A 26 3.64 0.80 0.33
C ALA A 26 4.88 0.35 -0.45
N ASN A 27 5.95 1.13 -0.39
CA ASN A 27 7.20 0.79 -1.06
C ASN A 27 7.85 -0.45 -0.45
N ALA A 28 7.83 -0.57 0.87
CA ALA A 28 8.38 -1.74 1.57
C ALA A 28 7.63 -3.02 1.18
N LEU A 29 6.30 -2.95 1.13
CA LEU A 29 5.49 -4.11 0.78
C LEU A 29 5.67 -4.47 -0.71
N LEU A 30 5.72 -3.48 -1.60
CA LEU A 30 6.00 -3.73 -3.02
C LEU A 30 7.35 -4.42 -3.21
N ASP A 31 8.38 -3.93 -2.54
CA ASP A 31 9.70 -4.51 -2.61
C ASP A 31 9.70 -5.97 -2.14
N TRP A 32 9.01 -6.23 -1.04
CA TRP A 32 8.84 -7.59 -0.51
C TRP A 32 8.17 -8.51 -1.55
N LEU A 33 7.10 -8.04 -2.18
CA LEU A 33 6.37 -8.82 -3.18
C LEU A 33 7.21 -9.05 -4.44
N ASN A 34 7.98 -8.04 -4.86
CA ASN A 34 8.84 -8.14 -6.04
C ASN A 34 10.02 -9.09 -5.83
N LYS A 35 10.43 -9.31 -4.59
CA LYS A 35 11.48 -10.27 -4.24
C LYS A 35 10.93 -11.66 -3.97
N SER A 36 9.70 -11.93 -4.41
CA SER A 36 9.04 -13.22 -4.24
C SER A 36 8.68 -13.54 -2.78
N GLY A 37 8.57 -12.54 -1.94
CA GLY A 37 8.01 -12.69 -0.61
C GLY A 37 6.55 -13.12 -0.70
N PHE A 38 6.07 -13.97 0.22
CA PHE A 38 4.67 -14.35 0.15
C PHE A 38 3.78 -13.17 0.54
N PRO A 39 2.62 -13.04 -0.16
CA PRO A 39 1.77 -11.88 0.01
C PRO A 39 0.96 -11.91 1.30
N PRO A 40 0.50 -10.74 1.77
CA PRO A 40 -0.46 -10.70 2.84
C PRO A 40 -1.80 -11.26 2.39
N LYS A 41 -2.63 -11.65 3.33
CA LYS A 41 -4.01 -12.03 3.03
C LYS A 41 -4.78 -10.76 2.67
N THR A 42 -5.35 -10.77 1.48
CA THR A 42 -6.09 -9.62 0.96
C THR A 42 -7.59 -9.92 0.95
N LEU A 43 -8.27 -9.48 -0.09
CA LEU A 43 -9.70 -9.66 -0.23
C LEU A 43 -10.02 -11.09 -0.68
N GLY A 44 -11.14 -11.60 -0.23
CA GLY A 44 -11.64 -12.89 -0.65
C GLY A 44 -11.17 -14.04 0.24
N SER A 45 -11.37 -15.26 -0.25
CA SER A 45 -11.01 -16.46 0.49
C SER A 45 -9.51 -16.72 0.44
N VAL A 46 -8.95 -17.21 1.55
CA VAL A 46 -7.56 -17.65 1.59
C VAL A 46 -7.27 -18.75 0.58
N ARG A 47 -8.31 -19.45 0.09
CA ARG A 47 -8.17 -20.51 -0.90
C ARG A 47 -7.91 -20.01 -2.31
N LEU A 48 -8.00 -18.69 -2.55
CA LEU A 48 -7.75 -18.10 -3.86
C LEU A 48 -6.28 -18.15 -4.26
N GLY A 49 -5.40 -18.44 -3.33
CA GLY A 49 -4.01 -18.73 -3.62
C GLY A 49 -3.09 -17.52 -3.62
N THR A 50 -1.80 -17.82 -3.70
CA THR A 50 -0.73 -16.84 -3.58
C THR A 50 -0.76 -15.81 -4.70
N PHE A 51 -1.04 -16.25 -5.92
CA PHE A 51 -1.09 -15.35 -7.07
C PHE A 51 -2.15 -14.26 -6.90
N TRP A 52 -3.34 -14.66 -6.44
CA TRP A 52 -4.42 -13.71 -6.18
C TRP A 52 -4.00 -12.66 -5.15
N HIS A 53 -3.52 -13.11 -4.00
CA HIS A 53 -3.16 -12.20 -2.91
C HIS A 53 -2.01 -11.29 -3.30
N ARG A 54 -1.03 -11.80 -4.05
CA ARG A 54 0.08 -11.00 -4.53
C ARG A 54 -0.40 -9.89 -5.46
N THR A 55 -1.24 -10.23 -6.43
CA THR A 55 -1.75 -9.27 -7.41
C THR A 55 -2.60 -8.19 -6.73
N VAL A 56 -3.48 -8.59 -5.82
CA VAL A 56 -4.30 -7.63 -5.08
C VAL A 56 -3.43 -6.73 -4.20
N ALA A 57 -2.46 -7.30 -3.50
CA ALA A 57 -1.55 -6.53 -2.64
C ALA A 57 -0.74 -5.52 -3.46
N GLN A 58 -0.23 -5.91 -4.62
CA GLN A 58 0.48 -5.00 -5.52
C GLN A 58 -0.42 -3.85 -5.96
N PHE A 59 -1.66 -4.16 -6.31
CA PHE A 59 -2.64 -3.13 -6.68
C PHE A 59 -2.88 -2.16 -5.53
N ILE A 60 -3.07 -2.67 -4.31
CA ILE A 60 -3.28 -1.83 -3.13
C ILE A 60 -2.09 -0.89 -2.91
N CYS A 61 -0.87 -1.41 -3.01
CA CYS A 61 0.33 -0.59 -2.84
C CYS A 61 0.42 0.51 -3.89
N GLN A 62 0.14 0.19 -5.14
CA GLN A 62 0.16 1.17 -6.23
C GLN A 62 -0.93 2.21 -6.06
N ALA A 63 -2.12 1.78 -5.63
CA ALA A 63 -3.21 2.69 -5.33
C ALA A 63 -2.85 3.63 -4.17
N ALA A 64 -2.18 3.10 -3.16
CA ALA A 64 -1.72 3.89 -2.02
C ALA A 64 -0.72 4.96 -2.44
N ILE A 65 0.26 4.59 -3.26
CA ILE A 65 1.25 5.54 -3.77
C ILE A 65 0.60 6.64 -4.61
N ALA A 66 -0.35 6.26 -5.47
CA ALA A 66 -1.10 7.22 -6.27
C ALA A 66 -1.90 8.18 -5.38
N ARG A 67 -2.50 7.65 -4.32
CA ARG A 67 -3.24 8.46 -3.35
C ARG A 67 -2.35 9.47 -2.65
N VAL A 68 -1.16 9.04 -2.25
CA VAL A 68 -0.17 9.92 -1.59
C VAL A 68 0.24 11.05 -2.53
N ARG A 69 0.56 10.72 -3.78
CA ARG A 69 0.95 11.72 -4.78
C ARG A 69 -0.16 12.73 -5.02
N ASN A 70 -1.39 12.25 -5.08
CA ASN A 70 -2.55 13.11 -5.30
C ASN A 70 -2.77 14.08 -4.13
N ALA A 71 -2.63 13.58 -2.92
CA ALA A 71 -2.74 14.40 -1.71
C ALA A 71 -1.67 15.48 -1.67
N ARG A 72 -0.43 15.14 -2.03
CA ARG A 72 0.69 16.09 -2.07
C ARG A 72 0.48 17.17 -3.13
N LYS A 73 -0.05 16.81 -4.30
CA LYS A 73 -0.39 17.78 -5.35
C LYS A 73 -1.45 18.77 -4.87
N ARG A 74 -2.48 18.30 -4.18
CA ARG A 74 -3.51 19.17 -3.62
C ARG A 74 -2.93 20.15 -2.61
N MET A 75 -2.01 19.70 -1.76
CA MET A 75 -1.34 20.56 -0.78
C MET A 75 -0.50 21.63 -1.48
N ARG A 76 0.22 21.26 -2.54
CA ARG A 76 1.00 22.22 -3.33
C ARG A 76 0.12 23.27 -4.00
N ARG A 77 -1.03 22.86 -4.56
CA ARG A 77 -1.98 23.78 -5.20
C ARG A 77 -2.51 24.81 -4.21
N LYS A 78 -2.83 24.38 -3.00
CA LYS A 78 -3.30 25.31 -1.96
C LYS A 78 -2.24 26.32 -1.57
N ARG A 79 -0.97 25.96 -1.59
CA ARG A 79 0.14 26.86 -1.29
C ARG A 79 0.47 27.79 -2.45
N GLY A 80 0.25 27.36 -3.67
CA GLY A 80 0.55 28.12 -4.87
C GLY A 80 -0.54 29.12 -5.26
N ALA A 81 -1.69 29.02 -4.64
CA ALA A 81 -2.78 29.97 -4.84
C ALA A 81 -2.63 31.19 -3.91
#